data_670237734f9416d5805d90ee3c62a37a
#
_entry.id   670237734f9416d5805d90ee3c62a37a
#
_cell.length_a   1.000
_cell.length_b   1.000
_cell.length_c   1.000
_cell.angle_alpha   90.00
_cell.angle_beta   90.00
_cell.angle_gamma   90.00
#
_symmetry.space_group_name_H-M   'P 1'
#
loop_
_entity.id
_entity.type
_entity.pdbx_description
1 polymer ?
#
loop_
_entity_poly.entity_id
_entity_poly.type
_entity_poly.pdbx_seq_one_letter_code
_entity_poly.pdbx_strand_id
1 'polypeptide(L)'
;MKLKYILKNIEILSIVGSTDIEISGIEYDSRNIKKGDLFVCIDGSKVDGHKFIESAKTKGAVAFLVEKNIKKDDGFTYVKVKDTNEALSILGKNFYDNPSEKLCLIGVTGTNGKTSVASFLKDILNVDSKCGFIGTTGIEDGKDIVESKNTTPNSLEIQKNLSNMHKNGCRYCAMEVSSHALSLKRVENLNYEIGIFTNLTEDHLDFHKTFENYRKAKESLFYKTSKANIINIDDVNGRIILENIKNLNVPCITYGINYEATFTGKNVKLYEDKTVFTLVGPDNFEQEITLNMVGQFTVYNALATICACYMLNMKMEEIIERISKLRSVNGRFEKIENNKNLHVFVDYAHTPDALDNVLKSIKEFARGKIITVFGCGGNREKEKRPIMGNIAQQNSDFTIITSDNPRYEEPKEIIKDILEGIDRSKDNYMIIEDRKEAIKEAITKAKKGDTILIAGKGHENYQIIKDEIIDFDDKIIAKEIMDNIEK
;
A
#
# COMPACT_ATOMS: atom_id res chain seq x y z
N MET A 1 -28.67 -8.78 -13.80
CA MET A 1 -28.12 -8.60 -15.18
C MET A 1 -28.06 -9.96 -15.86
N LYS A 2 -28.44 -10.06 -17.18
CA LYS A 2 -28.36 -11.36 -17.87
C LYS A 2 -26.90 -11.84 -18.05
N LEU A 3 -26.65 -13.13 -17.85
CA LEU A 3 -25.32 -13.74 -17.92
C LEU A 3 -24.61 -13.44 -19.25
N LYS A 4 -25.31 -13.47 -20.37
CA LYS A 4 -24.74 -13.17 -21.70
C LYS A 4 -24.06 -11.80 -21.80
N TYR A 5 -24.51 -10.78 -21.05
CA TYR A 5 -23.88 -9.45 -21.02
C TYR A 5 -22.64 -9.44 -20.12
N ILE A 6 -22.68 -10.20 -19.03
CA ILE A 6 -21.55 -10.35 -18.09
C ILE A 6 -20.38 -11.08 -18.78
N LEU A 7 -20.67 -12.04 -19.67
CA LEU A 7 -19.69 -12.84 -20.41
C LEU A 7 -19.07 -12.13 -21.63
N LYS A 8 -19.48 -10.87 -21.93
CA LYS A 8 -18.94 -10.13 -23.07
C LYS A 8 -17.41 -9.98 -22.97
N ASN A 9 -16.70 -10.20 -24.09
CA ASN A 9 -15.24 -10.13 -24.22
C ASN A 9 -14.45 -11.16 -23.39
N ILE A 10 -15.10 -12.25 -22.95
CA ILE A 10 -14.42 -13.37 -22.30
C ILE A 10 -14.23 -14.47 -23.36
N GLU A 11 -13.03 -15.04 -23.44
CA GLU A 11 -12.74 -16.20 -24.27
C GLU A 11 -13.36 -17.45 -23.64
N ILE A 12 -14.45 -17.92 -24.24
CA ILE A 12 -15.25 -19.04 -23.73
C ILE A 12 -14.88 -20.30 -24.50
N LEU A 13 -14.50 -21.35 -23.78
CA LEU A 13 -14.20 -22.66 -24.33
C LEU A 13 -15.46 -23.51 -24.56
N SER A 14 -16.41 -23.47 -23.64
CA SER A 14 -17.71 -24.14 -23.77
C SER A 14 -18.75 -23.60 -22.83
N ILE A 15 -20.03 -23.72 -23.21
CA ILE A 15 -21.19 -23.41 -22.36
C ILE A 15 -22.12 -24.61 -22.31
N VAL A 16 -22.65 -24.90 -21.13
CA VAL A 16 -23.75 -25.83 -20.92
C VAL A 16 -24.81 -25.14 -20.08
N GLY A 17 -26.05 -25.15 -20.51
CA GLY A 17 -27.15 -24.36 -19.95
C GLY A 17 -27.44 -23.07 -20.71
N SER A 18 -28.23 -22.19 -20.12
CA SER A 18 -28.70 -20.94 -20.75
C SER A 18 -27.90 -19.73 -20.28
N THR A 19 -27.47 -18.87 -21.22
CA THR A 19 -26.89 -17.56 -20.91
C THR A 19 -27.92 -16.44 -20.76
N ASP A 20 -29.21 -16.75 -20.96
CA ASP A 20 -30.30 -15.78 -20.86
C ASP A 20 -30.91 -15.72 -19.45
N ILE A 21 -30.20 -16.27 -18.46
CA ILE A 21 -30.55 -16.24 -17.03
C ILE A 21 -30.11 -14.94 -16.38
N GLU A 22 -30.86 -14.49 -15.38
CA GLU A 22 -30.50 -13.33 -14.56
C GLU A 22 -29.49 -13.71 -13.48
N ILE A 23 -28.43 -12.92 -13.36
CA ILE A 23 -27.40 -13.01 -12.33
C ILE A 23 -27.57 -11.84 -11.35
N SER A 24 -27.68 -12.14 -10.06
CA SER A 24 -27.87 -11.17 -8.97
C SER A 24 -26.55 -10.65 -8.43
N GLY A 25 -25.49 -11.48 -8.43
CA GLY A 25 -24.17 -11.15 -7.96
C GLY A 25 -23.12 -12.08 -8.55
N ILE A 26 -21.86 -11.76 -8.32
CA ILE A 26 -20.70 -12.61 -8.66
C ILE A 26 -19.92 -12.85 -7.38
N GLU A 27 -19.58 -14.11 -7.11
CA GLU A 27 -18.80 -14.50 -5.95
C GLU A 27 -17.78 -15.60 -6.30
N TYR A 28 -16.64 -15.56 -5.64
CA TYR A 28 -15.59 -16.58 -5.72
C TYR A 28 -15.37 -17.30 -4.37
N ASP A 29 -15.96 -16.78 -3.29
CA ASP A 29 -15.99 -17.43 -1.98
C ASP A 29 -17.35 -18.08 -1.75
N SER A 30 -17.39 -19.42 -1.76
CA SER A 30 -18.63 -20.18 -1.59
C SER A 30 -19.38 -19.91 -0.27
N ARG A 31 -18.71 -19.28 0.72
CA ARG A 31 -19.34 -18.90 2.00
C ARG A 31 -20.27 -17.71 1.84
N ASN A 32 -20.00 -16.84 0.88
CA ASN A 32 -20.72 -15.59 0.64
C ASN A 32 -21.81 -15.67 -0.44
N ILE A 33 -21.96 -16.84 -1.09
CA ILE A 33 -22.97 -17.06 -2.16
C ILE A 33 -24.38 -16.74 -1.66
N LYS A 34 -25.11 -16.04 -2.53
CA LYS A 34 -26.53 -15.73 -2.39
C LYS A 34 -27.32 -16.31 -3.57
N LYS A 35 -28.64 -16.36 -3.41
CA LYS A 35 -29.55 -16.86 -4.48
C LYS A 35 -29.42 -16.02 -5.74
N GLY A 36 -29.18 -16.68 -6.87
CA GLY A 36 -29.05 -16.04 -8.18
C GLY A 36 -27.62 -15.65 -8.55
N ASP A 37 -26.61 -15.98 -7.76
CA ASP A 37 -25.23 -15.62 -8.02
C ASP A 37 -24.57 -16.51 -9.09
N LEU A 38 -23.57 -15.93 -9.77
CA LEU A 38 -22.55 -16.62 -10.54
C LEU A 38 -21.38 -16.96 -9.60
N PHE A 39 -21.09 -18.24 -9.42
CA PHE A 39 -19.90 -18.68 -8.67
C PHE A 39 -18.70 -18.88 -9.58
N VAL A 40 -17.59 -18.22 -9.28
CA VAL A 40 -16.32 -18.31 -10.03
C VAL A 40 -15.39 -19.26 -9.28
N CYS A 41 -15.05 -20.38 -9.91
CA CYS A 41 -14.18 -21.42 -9.34
C CYS A 41 -12.71 -21.05 -9.56
N ILE A 42 -12.11 -20.30 -8.65
CA ILE A 42 -10.69 -19.93 -8.72
C ILE A 42 -9.82 -21.13 -8.33
N ASP A 43 -8.85 -21.48 -9.16
CA ASP A 43 -7.80 -22.45 -8.80
C ASP A 43 -6.67 -21.72 -8.05
N GLY A 44 -6.81 -21.63 -6.74
CA GLY A 44 -5.87 -20.91 -5.87
C GLY A 44 -4.69 -21.79 -5.43
N SER A 45 -3.61 -21.14 -4.99
CA SER A 45 -2.37 -21.83 -4.55
C SER A 45 -2.57 -22.75 -3.33
N LYS A 46 -3.57 -22.52 -2.51
CA LYS A 46 -3.87 -23.32 -1.30
C LYS A 46 -5.13 -24.17 -1.46
N VAL A 47 -6.12 -23.68 -2.19
CA VAL A 47 -7.44 -24.30 -2.26
C VAL A 47 -8.00 -24.14 -3.68
N ASP A 48 -8.50 -25.23 -4.26
CA ASP A 48 -9.20 -25.27 -5.54
C ASP A 48 -10.70 -24.99 -5.35
N GLY A 49 -11.17 -23.85 -5.90
CA GLY A 49 -12.56 -23.41 -5.84
C GLY A 49 -13.58 -24.38 -6.44
N HIS A 50 -13.15 -25.24 -7.40
CA HIS A 50 -14.03 -26.24 -8.01
C HIS A 50 -14.59 -27.25 -7.00
N LYS A 51 -13.91 -27.47 -5.87
CA LYS A 51 -14.36 -28.34 -4.79
C LYS A 51 -15.61 -27.82 -4.07
N PHE A 52 -15.94 -26.55 -4.24
CA PHE A 52 -17.06 -25.90 -3.53
C PHE A 52 -18.31 -25.71 -4.38
N ILE A 53 -18.35 -26.27 -5.60
CA ILE A 53 -19.50 -26.15 -6.53
C ILE A 53 -20.78 -26.63 -5.86
N GLU A 54 -20.77 -27.80 -5.20
CA GLU A 54 -21.95 -28.35 -4.53
C GLU A 54 -22.43 -27.47 -3.37
N SER A 55 -21.50 -26.93 -2.60
CA SER A 55 -21.82 -25.95 -1.55
C SER A 55 -22.44 -24.67 -2.12
N ALA A 56 -21.90 -24.17 -3.23
CA ALA A 56 -22.41 -22.98 -3.90
C ALA A 56 -23.81 -23.20 -4.49
N LYS A 57 -24.09 -24.38 -5.08
CA LYS A 57 -25.44 -24.78 -5.53
C LYS A 57 -26.44 -24.74 -4.39
N THR A 58 -26.09 -25.37 -3.25
CA THR A 58 -26.96 -25.47 -2.08
C THR A 58 -27.32 -24.07 -1.55
N LYS A 59 -26.42 -23.08 -1.69
CA LYS A 59 -26.64 -21.69 -1.29
C LYS A 59 -27.35 -20.84 -2.33
N GLY A 60 -27.59 -21.39 -3.54
CA GLY A 60 -28.40 -20.74 -4.55
C GLY A 60 -27.66 -20.12 -5.72
N ALA A 61 -26.40 -20.49 -5.96
CA ALA A 61 -25.72 -20.18 -7.21
C ALA A 61 -26.47 -20.80 -8.40
N VAL A 62 -26.62 -20.05 -9.48
CA VAL A 62 -27.36 -20.47 -10.68
C VAL A 62 -26.45 -20.68 -11.88
N ALA A 63 -25.22 -20.17 -11.82
CA ALA A 63 -24.20 -20.31 -12.85
C ALA A 63 -22.82 -20.52 -12.24
N PHE A 64 -21.93 -21.16 -12.99
CA PHE A 64 -20.58 -21.52 -12.58
C PHE A 64 -19.58 -21.19 -13.67
N LEU A 65 -18.54 -20.43 -13.33
CA LEU A 65 -17.38 -20.24 -14.19
C LEU A 65 -16.28 -21.21 -13.75
N VAL A 66 -15.75 -22.01 -14.69
CA VAL A 66 -14.84 -23.12 -14.38
C VAL A 66 -13.68 -23.18 -15.38
N GLU A 67 -12.53 -23.72 -14.94
CA GLU A 67 -11.39 -24.05 -15.82
C GLU A 67 -11.34 -25.55 -16.13
N LYS A 68 -11.78 -26.36 -15.17
CA LYS A 68 -11.65 -27.83 -15.22
C LYS A 68 -12.88 -28.48 -15.80
N ASN A 69 -12.71 -29.72 -16.27
CA ASN A 69 -13.85 -30.55 -16.61
C ASN A 69 -14.49 -31.03 -15.28
N ILE A 70 -15.75 -30.72 -15.12
CA ILE A 70 -16.54 -31.07 -13.94
C ILE A 70 -17.80 -31.83 -14.36
N LYS A 71 -18.40 -32.56 -13.44
CA LYS A 71 -19.76 -33.10 -13.63
C LYS A 71 -20.74 -31.94 -13.70
N LYS A 72 -21.61 -31.95 -14.69
CA LYS A 72 -22.61 -30.90 -14.94
C LYS A 72 -23.98 -31.48 -14.63
N ASP A 73 -24.75 -30.76 -13.81
CA ASP A 73 -26.11 -31.14 -13.45
C ASP A 73 -27.12 -30.27 -14.20
N ASP A 74 -28.27 -30.83 -14.51
CA ASP A 74 -29.35 -30.09 -15.17
C ASP A 74 -29.87 -28.95 -14.29
N GLY A 75 -30.34 -27.89 -14.92
CA GLY A 75 -30.88 -26.71 -14.23
C GLY A 75 -29.85 -25.65 -13.89
N PHE A 76 -28.56 -25.87 -14.13
CA PHE A 76 -27.49 -24.90 -13.92
C PHE A 76 -26.77 -24.54 -15.21
N THR A 77 -26.17 -23.34 -15.23
CA THR A 77 -25.31 -22.93 -16.35
C THR A 77 -23.84 -23.04 -15.98
N TYR A 78 -23.07 -23.72 -16.83
CA TYR A 78 -21.62 -23.85 -16.66
C TYR A 78 -20.91 -23.21 -17.85
N VAL A 79 -20.03 -22.28 -17.55
CA VAL A 79 -19.17 -21.60 -18.54
C VAL A 79 -17.73 -22.01 -18.28
N LYS A 80 -17.11 -22.67 -19.28
CA LYS A 80 -15.71 -23.05 -19.20
C LYS A 80 -14.83 -22.02 -19.90
N VAL A 81 -13.79 -21.57 -19.18
CA VAL A 81 -12.77 -20.64 -19.66
C VAL A 81 -11.38 -21.23 -19.48
N LYS A 82 -10.36 -20.57 -20.01
CA LYS A 82 -8.96 -20.97 -19.87
C LYS A 82 -8.37 -20.57 -18.51
N ASP A 83 -8.73 -19.38 -18.00
CA ASP A 83 -8.22 -18.77 -16.77
C ASP A 83 -9.37 -18.04 -16.07
N THR A 84 -9.79 -18.54 -14.90
CA THR A 84 -10.89 -17.94 -14.14
C THR A 84 -10.48 -16.67 -13.43
N ASN A 85 -9.20 -16.43 -13.11
CA ASN A 85 -8.72 -15.19 -12.54
C ASN A 85 -8.79 -14.04 -13.56
N GLU A 86 -8.36 -14.29 -14.79
CA GLU A 86 -8.46 -13.32 -15.88
C GLU A 86 -9.92 -13.02 -16.21
N ALA A 87 -10.75 -14.07 -16.32
CA ALA A 87 -12.17 -13.92 -16.57
C ALA A 87 -12.90 -13.18 -15.44
N LEU A 88 -12.53 -13.39 -14.17
CA LEU A 88 -13.11 -12.69 -13.02
C LEU A 88 -12.97 -11.17 -13.14
N SER A 89 -11.83 -10.70 -13.63
CA SER A 89 -11.59 -9.26 -13.85
C SER A 89 -12.53 -8.68 -14.91
N ILE A 90 -12.74 -9.40 -16.02
CA ILE A 90 -13.68 -8.98 -17.09
C ILE A 90 -15.13 -9.09 -16.62
N LEU A 91 -15.49 -10.17 -15.90
CA LEU A 91 -16.82 -10.33 -15.32
C LEU A 91 -17.17 -9.18 -14.39
N GLY A 92 -16.25 -8.82 -13.48
CA GLY A 92 -16.44 -7.70 -12.55
C GLY A 92 -16.60 -6.38 -13.31
N LYS A 93 -15.74 -6.10 -14.29
CA LYS A 93 -15.85 -4.93 -15.17
C LYS A 93 -17.23 -4.83 -15.81
N ASN A 94 -17.71 -5.92 -16.42
CA ASN A 94 -18.99 -5.93 -17.13
C ASN A 94 -20.18 -5.83 -16.16
N PHE A 95 -20.14 -6.56 -15.03
CA PHE A 95 -21.24 -6.58 -14.07
C PHE A 95 -21.45 -5.25 -13.38
N TYR A 96 -20.35 -4.54 -13.06
CA TYR A 96 -20.39 -3.22 -12.45
C TYR A 96 -20.37 -2.05 -13.44
N ASP A 97 -20.52 -2.34 -14.75
CA ASP A 97 -20.67 -1.33 -15.81
C ASP A 97 -19.47 -0.38 -15.91
N ASN A 98 -18.27 -0.96 -16.07
CA ASN A 98 -17.00 -0.26 -16.29
C ASN A 98 -16.75 0.90 -15.30
N PRO A 99 -16.73 0.69 -14.00
CA PRO A 99 -16.68 1.79 -13.04
C PRO A 99 -15.38 2.61 -13.12
N SER A 100 -14.25 2.01 -13.55
CA SER A 100 -12.98 2.73 -13.74
C SER A 100 -13.03 3.77 -14.88
N GLU A 101 -13.99 3.67 -15.80
CA GLU A 101 -14.22 4.68 -16.85
C GLU A 101 -15.08 5.85 -16.37
N LYS A 102 -15.71 5.71 -15.19
CA LYS A 102 -16.62 6.71 -14.61
C LYS A 102 -15.94 7.55 -13.52
N LEU A 103 -14.72 7.24 -13.18
CA LEU A 103 -13.91 7.89 -12.15
C LEU A 103 -12.55 8.25 -12.74
N CYS A 104 -11.96 9.36 -12.30
CA CYS A 104 -10.56 9.63 -12.53
C CYS A 104 -9.76 8.72 -11.58
N LEU A 105 -9.28 7.58 -12.10
CA LEU A 105 -8.52 6.60 -11.32
C LEU A 105 -7.02 6.92 -11.37
N ILE A 106 -6.41 7.09 -10.21
CA ILE A 106 -4.99 7.40 -10.04
C ILE A 106 -4.31 6.21 -9.36
N GLY A 107 -3.40 5.55 -10.06
CA GLY A 107 -2.66 4.40 -9.54
C GLY A 107 -1.28 4.78 -9.03
N VAL A 108 -0.95 4.39 -7.80
CA VAL A 108 0.36 4.64 -7.18
C VAL A 108 1.09 3.33 -6.96
N THR A 109 2.25 3.15 -7.59
CA THR A 109 3.11 1.97 -7.41
C THR A 109 4.52 2.37 -6.97
N GLY A 110 5.21 1.43 -6.36
CA GLY A 110 6.57 1.56 -5.83
C GLY A 110 6.80 0.61 -4.67
N THR A 111 8.00 0.57 -4.09
CA THR A 111 8.26 -0.18 -2.86
C THR A 111 7.72 0.61 -1.68
N ASN A 112 8.16 1.84 -1.49
CA ASN A 112 7.78 2.74 -0.41
C ASN A 112 6.99 3.95 -0.93
N GLY A 113 6.24 4.65 -0.06
CA GLY A 113 5.54 5.89 -0.37
C GLY A 113 4.14 5.75 -1.00
N LYS A 114 3.71 4.56 -1.44
CA LYS A 114 2.39 4.33 -2.05
C LYS A 114 1.24 4.88 -1.20
N THR A 115 1.18 4.46 0.04
CA THR A 115 0.12 4.85 0.99
C THR A 115 0.11 6.36 1.21
N SER A 116 1.29 6.96 1.42
CA SER A 116 1.40 8.41 1.65
C SER A 116 0.92 9.20 0.44
N VAL A 117 1.41 8.88 -0.76
CA VAL A 117 1.01 9.58 -2.00
C VAL A 117 -0.49 9.41 -2.28
N ALA A 118 -1.02 8.17 -2.17
CA ALA A 118 -2.45 7.93 -2.39
C ALA A 118 -3.34 8.66 -1.37
N SER A 119 -2.93 8.69 -0.09
CA SER A 119 -3.65 9.43 0.96
C SER A 119 -3.57 10.94 0.75
N PHE A 120 -2.39 11.48 0.38
CA PHE A 120 -2.24 12.90 0.08
C PHE A 120 -3.13 13.33 -1.09
N LEU A 121 -3.16 12.53 -2.16
CA LEU A 121 -4.08 12.76 -3.28
C LEU A 121 -5.53 12.76 -2.83
N LYS A 122 -5.94 11.77 -2.04
CA LYS A 122 -7.29 11.72 -1.50
C LYS A 122 -7.62 13.00 -0.72
N ASP A 123 -6.75 13.40 0.21
CA ASP A 123 -7.00 14.55 1.07
C ASP A 123 -7.07 15.87 0.29
N ILE A 124 -6.17 16.06 -0.69
CA ILE A 124 -6.15 17.25 -1.56
C ILE A 124 -7.39 17.32 -2.45
N LEU A 125 -7.76 16.20 -3.07
CA LEU A 125 -8.87 16.15 -4.02
C LEU A 125 -10.24 16.19 -3.33
N ASN A 126 -10.35 15.73 -2.09
CA ASN A 126 -11.57 15.80 -1.29
C ASN A 126 -12.01 17.23 -0.92
N VAL A 127 -11.16 18.24 -1.13
CA VAL A 127 -11.55 19.64 -0.85
C VAL A 127 -12.66 20.12 -1.78
N ASP A 128 -12.58 19.79 -3.06
CA ASP A 128 -13.54 20.27 -4.08
C ASP A 128 -14.49 19.18 -4.58
N SER A 129 -14.08 17.91 -4.50
CA SER A 129 -14.81 16.78 -5.04
C SER A 129 -14.48 15.52 -4.26
N LYS A 130 -15.46 14.67 -4.04
CA LYS A 130 -15.20 13.40 -3.34
C LYS A 130 -14.14 12.57 -4.06
N CYS A 131 -13.17 12.08 -3.30
CA CYS A 131 -12.14 11.16 -3.74
C CYS A 131 -12.21 9.87 -2.91
N GLY A 132 -12.42 8.74 -3.57
CA GLY A 132 -12.31 7.44 -2.93
C GLY A 132 -10.83 7.06 -2.72
N PHE A 133 -10.61 6.05 -1.88
CA PHE A 133 -9.27 5.52 -1.61
C PHE A 133 -9.31 3.99 -1.58
N ILE A 134 -8.31 3.35 -2.16
CA ILE A 134 -8.07 1.90 -2.04
C ILE A 134 -6.60 1.69 -1.66
N GLY A 135 -6.34 1.15 -0.47
CA GLY A 135 -4.97 0.94 -0.04
C GLY A 135 -4.82 0.13 1.24
N THR A 136 -3.62 0.16 1.77
CA THR A 136 -3.22 -0.62 2.95
C THR A 136 -4.00 -0.21 4.21
N THR A 137 -4.33 1.07 4.34
CA THR A 137 -5.08 1.60 5.49
C THR A 137 -6.59 1.40 5.39
N GLY A 138 -7.08 0.79 4.31
CA GLY A 138 -8.50 0.51 4.11
C GLY A 138 -9.00 0.91 2.73
N ILE A 139 -10.32 0.89 2.59
CA ILE A 139 -11.05 1.32 1.40
C ILE A 139 -12.07 2.37 1.85
N GLU A 140 -12.00 3.56 1.27
CA GLU A 140 -12.93 4.66 1.52
C GLU A 140 -13.75 4.88 0.25
N ASP A 141 -15.06 4.63 0.29
CA ASP A 141 -15.91 4.69 -0.90
C ASP A 141 -16.66 6.03 -1.07
N GLY A 142 -16.24 7.04 -0.32
CA GLY A 142 -16.86 8.37 -0.31
C GLY A 142 -18.04 8.49 0.67
N LYS A 143 -18.37 7.41 1.39
CA LYS A 143 -19.37 7.34 2.44
C LYS A 143 -18.89 6.56 3.65
N ASP A 144 -18.41 5.34 3.43
CA ASP A 144 -18.00 4.40 4.45
C ASP A 144 -16.50 4.08 4.31
N ILE A 145 -15.89 3.65 5.41
CA ILE A 145 -14.52 3.14 5.46
C ILE A 145 -14.60 1.67 5.87
N VAL A 146 -13.99 0.80 5.06
CA VAL A 146 -13.93 -0.63 5.34
C VAL A 146 -12.48 -1.11 5.36
N GLU A 147 -12.18 -2.08 6.20
CA GLU A 147 -10.86 -2.69 6.23
C GLU A 147 -10.53 -3.39 4.92
N SER A 148 -9.29 -3.30 4.51
CA SER A 148 -8.75 -4.03 3.36
C SER A 148 -7.85 -5.17 3.82
N LYS A 149 -8.11 -6.38 3.32
CA LYS A 149 -7.25 -7.55 3.60
C LYS A 149 -5.90 -7.48 2.86
N ASN A 150 -5.82 -6.69 1.82
CA ASN A 150 -4.65 -6.53 0.97
C ASN A 150 -4.50 -5.08 0.56
N THR A 151 -3.26 -4.61 0.42
CA THR A 151 -2.98 -3.26 -0.13
C THR A 151 -3.76 -2.98 -1.43
N THR A 152 -3.91 -3.99 -2.27
CA THR A 152 -4.71 -3.95 -3.49
C THR A 152 -5.60 -5.18 -3.50
N PRO A 153 -6.91 -5.04 -3.35
CA PRO A 153 -7.89 -6.14 -3.31
C PRO A 153 -7.88 -6.99 -4.60
N ASN A 154 -8.70 -8.03 -4.65
CA ASN A 154 -8.88 -8.76 -5.90
C ASN A 154 -9.73 -7.96 -6.91
N SER A 155 -9.72 -8.42 -8.17
CA SER A 155 -10.34 -7.70 -9.28
C SER A 155 -11.84 -7.43 -9.08
N LEU A 156 -12.59 -8.41 -8.54
CA LEU A 156 -14.03 -8.25 -8.32
C LEU A 156 -14.31 -7.22 -7.21
N GLU A 157 -13.55 -7.27 -6.11
CA GLU A 157 -13.67 -6.30 -5.01
C GLU A 157 -13.33 -4.89 -5.46
N ILE A 158 -12.28 -4.73 -6.29
CA ILE A 158 -11.92 -3.42 -6.86
C ILE A 158 -13.07 -2.87 -7.70
N GLN A 159 -13.63 -3.65 -8.63
CA GLN A 159 -14.74 -3.21 -9.49
C GLN A 159 -15.98 -2.84 -8.66
N LYS A 160 -16.29 -3.62 -7.62
CA LYS A 160 -17.38 -3.33 -6.69
C LYS A 160 -17.17 -2.00 -5.96
N ASN A 161 -15.97 -1.79 -5.41
CA ASN A 161 -15.66 -0.58 -4.66
C ASN A 161 -15.66 0.67 -5.55
N LEU A 162 -15.09 0.59 -6.76
CA LEU A 162 -15.17 1.68 -7.74
C LEU A 162 -16.61 1.99 -8.13
N SER A 163 -17.47 0.96 -8.28
CA SER A 163 -18.91 1.17 -8.54
C SER A 163 -19.59 1.87 -7.36
N ASN A 164 -19.26 1.51 -6.12
CA ASN A 164 -19.78 2.18 -4.93
C ASN A 164 -19.31 3.62 -4.85
N MET A 165 -18.03 3.88 -5.08
CA MET A 165 -17.47 5.25 -5.14
C MET A 165 -18.23 6.12 -6.14
N HIS A 166 -18.43 5.60 -7.36
CA HIS A 166 -19.21 6.33 -8.38
C HIS A 166 -20.63 6.64 -7.91
N LYS A 167 -21.35 5.64 -7.34
CA LYS A 167 -22.71 5.83 -6.80
C LYS A 167 -22.76 6.81 -5.63
N ASN A 168 -21.70 6.88 -4.82
CA ASN A 168 -21.58 7.81 -3.70
C ASN A 168 -21.12 9.22 -4.13
N GLY A 169 -20.95 9.44 -5.44
CA GLY A 169 -20.59 10.73 -6.02
C GLY A 169 -19.10 11.07 -5.99
N CYS A 170 -18.23 10.07 -5.84
CA CYS A 170 -16.79 10.28 -6.02
C CYS A 170 -16.51 10.62 -7.50
N ARG A 171 -15.65 11.61 -7.70
CA ARG A 171 -15.08 11.96 -9.00
C ARG A 171 -13.73 11.30 -9.22
N TYR A 172 -12.96 11.12 -8.13
CA TYR A 172 -11.61 10.59 -8.13
C TYR A 172 -11.53 9.31 -7.31
N CYS A 173 -10.52 8.49 -7.61
CA CYS A 173 -10.09 7.40 -6.75
C CYS A 173 -8.56 7.35 -6.75
N ALA A 174 -7.94 7.52 -5.59
CA ALA A 174 -6.51 7.28 -5.38
C ALA A 174 -6.30 5.82 -4.92
N MET A 175 -5.49 5.06 -5.65
CA MET A 175 -5.35 3.62 -5.42
C MET A 175 -3.90 3.20 -5.32
N GLU A 176 -3.57 2.47 -4.25
CA GLU A 176 -2.29 1.76 -4.17
C GLU A 176 -2.30 0.55 -5.10
N VAL A 177 -1.30 0.46 -5.97
CA VAL A 177 -1.14 -0.64 -6.93
C VAL A 177 0.11 -1.44 -6.58
N SER A 178 -0.08 -2.57 -5.88
CA SER A 178 1.01 -3.45 -5.49
C SER A 178 1.54 -4.28 -6.67
N SER A 179 2.81 -4.66 -6.61
CA SER A 179 3.42 -5.53 -7.63
C SER A 179 2.75 -6.90 -7.73
N HIS A 180 2.28 -7.44 -6.60
CA HIS A 180 1.47 -8.67 -6.58
C HIS A 180 0.17 -8.50 -7.36
N ALA A 181 -0.53 -7.38 -7.19
CA ALA A 181 -1.79 -7.13 -7.90
C ALA A 181 -1.58 -7.02 -9.42
N LEU A 182 -0.47 -6.41 -9.84
CA LEU A 182 -0.08 -6.32 -11.24
C LEU A 182 0.27 -7.70 -11.81
N SER A 183 1.12 -8.47 -11.12
CA SER A 183 1.52 -9.83 -11.55
C SER A 183 0.36 -10.83 -11.55
N LEU A 184 -0.55 -10.73 -10.58
CA LEU A 184 -1.73 -11.59 -10.46
C LEU A 184 -2.94 -11.07 -11.24
N LYS A 185 -2.76 -10.11 -12.14
CA LYS A 185 -3.78 -9.54 -13.02
C LYS A 185 -5.02 -8.98 -12.30
N ARG A 186 -4.90 -8.64 -10.99
CA ARG A 186 -6.05 -8.08 -10.21
C ARG A 186 -6.52 -6.73 -10.74
N VAL A 187 -5.63 -6.00 -11.41
CA VAL A 187 -5.86 -4.65 -11.94
C VAL A 187 -5.83 -4.60 -13.48
N GLU A 188 -5.94 -5.77 -14.15
CA GLU A 188 -5.74 -5.87 -15.60
C GLU A 188 -6.76 -5.06 -16.40
N ASN A 189 -8.01 -5.09 -16.01
CA ASN A 189 -9.12 -4.45 -16.72
C ASN A 189 -9.56 -3.11 -16.09
N LEU A 190 -8.59 -2.38 -15.51
CA LEU A 190 -8.78 -1.02 -15.01
C LEU A 190 -8.17 -0.01 -15.98
N ASN A 191 -8.85 1.11 -16.17
CA ASN A 191 -8.36 2.25 -16.93
C ASN A 191 -7.90 3.33 -15.95
N TYR A 192 -6.59 3.61 -15.91
CA TYR A 192 -6.04 4.67 -15.10
C TYR A 192 -5.92 5.96 -15.91
N GLU A 193 -6.26 7.10 -15.33
CA GLU A 193 -5.89 8.38 -15.94
C GLU A 193 -4.41 8.68 -15.63
N ILE A 194 -3.97 8.45 -14.41
CA ILE A 194 -2.61 8.77 -13.97
C ILE A 194 -1.97 7.55 -13.30
N GLY A 195 -0.72 7.26 -13.68
CA GLY A 195 0.15 6.30 -13.01
C GLY A 195 1.32 7.01 -12.33
N ILE A 196 1.65 6.62 -11.10
CA ILE A 196 2.73 7.22 -10.32
C ILE A 196 3.72 6.14 -9.88
N PHE A 197 5.01 6.35 -10.16
CA PHE A 197 6.11 5.54 -9.67
C PHE A 197 6.87 6.28 -8.58
N THR A 198 6.94 5.70 -7.38
CA THR A 198 7.65 6.31 -6.25
C THR A 198 9.12 5.90 -6.15
N ASN A 199 9.40 4.62 -6.05
CA ASN A 199 10.75 4.04 -5.95
C ASN A 199 10.72 2.51 -6.08
N LEU A 200 11.91 1.90 -6.23
CA LEU A 200 12.06 0.45 -6.22
C LEU A 200 13.32 0.05 -5.43
N THR A 201 13.12 -0.63 -4.31
CA THR A 201 14.17 -1.23 -3.50
C THR A 201 13.86 -2.72 -3.27
N GLU A 202 14.81 -3.49 -2.76
CA GLU A 202 14.64 -4.93 -2.55
C GLU A 202 13.47 -5.23 -1.62
N ASP A 203 12.48 -5.93 -2.15
CA ASP A 203 11.33 -6.47 -1.44
C ASP A 203 10.65 -7.53 -2.31
N HIS A 204 9.92 -8.47 -1.70
CA HIS A 204 9.10 -9.46 -2.41
C HIS A 204 9.85 -10.33 -3.44
N LEU A 205 11.15 -10.58 -3.27
CA LEU A 205 11.93 -11.44 -4.17
C LEU A 205 11.56 -12.91 -4.03
N ASP A 206 11.00 -13.32 -2.91
CA ASP A 206 10.37 -14.62 -2.70
C ASP A 206 9.27 -14.91 -3.75
N PHE A 207 8.50 -13.88 -4.10
CA PHE A 207 7.44 -13.95 -5.11
C PHE A 207 7.96 -13.67 -6.53
N HIS A 208 8.65 -12.56 -6.75
CA HIS A 208 9.07 -12.10 -8.09
C HIS A 208 10.30 -12.82 -8.64
N LYS A 209 11.07 -13.52 -7.78
CA LYS A 209 12.30 -14.27 -8.09
C LYS A 209 13.50 -13.41 -8.49
N THR A 210 13.30 -12.34 -9.23
CA THR A 210 14.36 -11.41 -9.64
C THR A 210 13.92 -9.96 -9.46
N PHE A 211 14.87 -9.08 -9.23
CA PHE A 211 14.63 -7.64 -9.14
C PHE A 211 14.09 -7.06 -10.46
N GLU A 212 14.52 -7.62 -11.60
CA GLU A 212 14.02 -7.24 -12.92
C GLU A 212 12.52 -7.58 -13.09
N ASN A 213 12.09 -8.78 -12.68
CA ASN A 213 10.67 -9.15 -12.71
C ASN A 213 9.83 -8.25 -11.81
N TYR A 214 10.36 -7.88 -10.64
CA TYR A 214 9.72 -6.96 -9.71
C TYR A 214 9.54 -5.57 -10.33
N ARG A 215 10.59 -5.04 -11.01
CA ARG A 215 10.50 -3.79 -11.76
C ARG A 215 9.48 -3.88 -12.89
N LYS A 216 9.56 -4.92 -13.75
CA LYS A 216 8.62 -5.14 -14.87
C LYS A 216 7.17 -5.23 -14.41
N ALA A 217 6.92 -5.88 -13.26
CA ALA A 217 5.59 -5.94 -12.69
C ALA A 217 5.05 -4.53 -12.40
N LYS A 218 5.83 -3.65 -11.74
CA LYS A 218 5.41 -2.27 -11.47
C LYS A 218 5.32 -1.41 -12.74
N GLU A 219 6.24 -1.60 -13.67
CA GLU A 219 6.26 -0.90 -14.97
C GLU A 219 4.98 -1.13 -15.75
N SER A 220 4.35 -2.31 -15.62
CA SER A 220 3.12 -2.64 -16.35
C SER A 220 1.94 -1.71 -16.07
N LEU A 221 1.95 -0.96 -14.97
CA LEU A 221 0.94 0.07 -14.67
C LEU A 221 0.93 1.18 -15.74
N PHE A 222 2.11 1.58 -16.22
CA PHE A 222 2.27 2.75 -17.11
C PHE A 222 1.78 2.51 -18.53
N TYR A 223 1.56 1.26 -18.91
CA TYR A 223 0.91 0.89 -20.19
C TYR A 223 -0.64 0.93 -20.12
N LYS A 224 -1.20 1.20 -18.93
CA LYS A 224 -2.64 1.22 -18.67
C LYS A 224 -3.16 2.63 -18.34
N THR A 225 -2.34 3.64 -18.54
CA THR A 225 -2.65 5.04 -18.26
C THR A 225 -3.07 5.78 -19.53
N SER A 226 -3.83 6.84 -19.37
CA SER A 226 -4.35 7.61 -20.52
C SER A 226 -3.97 9.09 -20.49
N LYS A 227 -3.66 9.68 -19.32
CA LYS A 227 -3.45 11.12 -19.17
C LYS A 227 -2.02 11.47 -18.81
N ALA A 228 -1.40 10.77 -17.87
CA ALA A 228 -0.02 11.02 -17.48
C ALA A 228 0.66 9.83 -16.78
N ASN A 229 1.96 9.71 -16.98
CA ASN A 229 2.88 8.88 -16.22
C ASN A 229 3.80 9.77 -15.39
N ILE A 230 3.81 9.61 -14.07
CA ILE A 230 4.59 10.42 -13.13
C ILE A 230 5.71 9.55 -12.56
N ILE A 231 6.96 9.93 -12.82
CA ILE A 231 8.11 9.08 -12.58
C ILE A 231 9.15 9.78 -11.70
N ASN A 232 9.53 9.14 -10.59
CA ASN A 232 10.69 9.54 -9.80
C ASN A 232 11.99 9.20 -10.55
N ILE A 233 12.73 10.21 -11.00
CA ILE A 233 13.98 10.00 -11.75
C ILE A 233 15.22 9.95 -10.87
N ASP A 234 15.10 10.20 -9.58
CA ASP A 234 16.20 9.95 -8.64
C ASP A 234 16.41 8.45 -8.43
N ASP A 235 15.35 7.65 -8.57
CA ASP A 235 15.44 6.19 -8.61
C ASP A 235 15.95 5.71 -9.98
N VAL A 236 16.98 4.85 -9.96
CA VAL A 236 17.56 4.29 -11.19
C VAL A 236 16.52 3.49 -12.00
N ASN A 237 15.62 2.79 -11.34
CA ASN A 237 14.55 2.03 -12.00
C ASN A 237 13.48 2.96 -12.57
N GLY A 238 13.26 4.12 -11.95
CA GLY A 238 12.41 5.17 -12.53
C GLY A 238 12.95 5.64 -13.87
N ARG A 239 14.26 5.87 -13.99
CA ARG A 239 14.89 6.23 -15.28
C ARG A 239 14.79 5.11 -16.33
N ILE A 240 14.92 3.84 -15.91
CA ILE A 240 14.72 2.68 -16.79
C ILE A 240 13.27 2.61 -17.27
N ILE A 241 12.31 2.75 -16.36
CA ILE A 241 10.87 2.76 -16.68
C ILE A 241 10.58 3.90 -17.68
N LEU A 242 11.06 5.12 -17.39
CA LEU A 242 10.88 6.30 -18.25
C LEU A 242 11.38 6.02 -19.69
N GLU A 243 12.56 5.40 -19.83
CA GLU A 243 13.11 5.05 -21.14
C GLU A 243 12.24 3.98 -21.86
N ASN A 244 11.72 3.00 -21.13
CA ASN A 244 10.90 1.94 -21.71
C ASN A 244 9.55 2.47 -22.22
N ILE A 245 8.95 3.45 -21.52
CA ILE A 245 7.61 3.98 -21.84
C ILE A 245 7.66 5.25 -22.71
N LYS A 246 8.83 5.75 -23.08
CA LYS A 246 8.97 7.04 -23.82
C LYS A 246 8.23 7.11 -25.15
N ASN A 247 7.96 5.96 -25.77
CA ASN A 247 7.22 5.86 -27.03
C ASN A 247 5.71 5.73 -26.86
N LEU A 248 5.20 5.71 -25.63
CA LEU A 248 3.76 5.73 -25.38
C LEU A 248 3.21 7.13 -25.68
N ASN A 249 2.01 7.18 -26.24
CA ASN A 249 1.34 8.46 -26.50
C ASN A 249 0.67 9.02 -25.22
N VAL A 250 1.40 8.96 -24.09
CA VAL A 250 0.98 9.46 -22.78
C VAL A 250 2.08 10.32 -22.22
N PRO A 251 1.82 11.57 -21.82
CA PRO A 251 2.83 12.45 -21.26
C PRO A 251 3.52 11.86 -20.03
N CYS A 252 4.85 11.99 -19.99
CA CYS A 252 5.66 11.64 -18.82
C CYS A 252 6.06 12.91 -18.07
N ILE A 253 5.69 12.99 -16.81
CA ILE A 253 6.08 14.05 -15.87
C ILE A 253 7.08 13.45 -14.89
N THR A 254 8.24 14.10 -14.77
CA THR A 254 9.30 13.60 -13.88
C THR A 254 9.38 14.43 -12.61
N TYR A 255 9.85 13.80 -11.54
CA TYR A 255 10.16 14.52 -10.31
C TYR A 255 11.39 13.93 -9.62
N GLY A 256 12.06 14.76 -8.81
CA GLY A 256 13.26 14.39 -8.08
C GLY A 256 13.77 15.51 -7.19
N ILE A 257 14.84 15.23 -6.46
CA ILE A 257 15.59 16.17 -5.61
C ILE A 257 17.02 16.32 -6.14
N ASN A 258 17.61 15.21 -6.62
CA ASN A 258 19.02 15.12 -6.99
C ASN A 258 19.25 15.35 -8.48
N TYR A 259 18.28 15.07 -9.32
CA TYR A 259 18.33 15.28 -10.77
C TYR A 259 17.32 16.33 -11.19
N GLU A 260 17.66 17.09 -12.23
CA GLU A 260 16.72 18.03 -12.85
C GLU A 260 15.54 17.28 -13.47
N ALA A 261 14.35 17.67 -13.07
CA ALA A 261 13.09 17.04 -13.42
C ALA A 261 12.03 18.09 -13.78
N THR A 262 10.86 17.65 -14.26
CA THR A 262 9.73 18.56 -14.49
C THR A 262 9.36 19.31 -13.20
N PHE A 263 9.37 18.60 -12.06
CA PHE A 263 9.28 19.21 -10.74
C PHE A 263 10.46 18.77 -9.88
N THR A 264 11.22 19.73 -9.37
CA THR A 264 12.43 19.47 -8.56
C THR A 264 12.30 20.11 -7.18
N GLY A 265 12.61 19.33 -6.14
CA GLY A 265 12.76 19.86 -4.78
C GLY A 265 14.20 20.26 -4.51
N LYS A 266 14.47 21.57 -4.30
CA LYS A 266 15.82 22.09 -3.98
C LYS A 266 15.88 22.57 -2.54
N ASN A 267 17.09 22.76 -2.01
CA ASN A 267 17.32 23.38 -0.70
C ASN A 267 16.55 22.71 0.44
N VAL A 268 16.45 21.38 0.44
CA VAL A 268 15.71 20.64 1.46
C VAL A 268 16.34 20.84 2.83
N LYS A 269 15.53 21.25 3.81
CA LYS A 269 15.92 21.45 5.22
C LYS A 269 14.96 20.68 6.11
N LEU A 270 15.50 19.79 6.95
CA LEU A 270 14.74 19.00 7.90
C LEU A 270 14.76 19.67 9.27
N TYR A 271 13.58 19.74 9.90
CA TYR A 271 13.38 20.20 11.27
C TYR A 271 12.65 19.12 12.09
N GLU A 272 12.58 19.25 13.39
CA GLU A 272 11.96 18.29 14.30
C GLU A 272 10.43 18.13 14.11
N ASP A 273 9.79 19.10 13.45
CA ASP A 273 8.33 19.17 13.27
C ASP A 273 7.89 19.43 11.83
N LYS A 274 8.83 19.76 10.94
CA LYS A 274 8.52 20.15 9.55
C LYS A 274 9.67 19.88 8.61
N THR A 275 9.38 19.91 7.32
CA THR A 275 10.38 19.92 6.24
C THR A 275 10.14 21.16 5.36
N VAL A 276 11.17 21.86 5.00
CA VAL A 276 11.12 23.03 4.11
C VAL A 276 11.96 22.75 2.87
N PHE A 277 11.43 23.04 1.70
CA PHE A 277 12.18 22.93 0.45
C PHE A 277 11.71 23.96 -0.58
N THR A 278 12.52 24.23 -1.58
CA THR A 278 12.16 25.05 -2.73
C THR A 278 11.62 24.16 -3.85
N LEU A 279 10.36 24.32 -4.21
CA LEU A 279 9.75 23.67 -5.37
C LEU A 279 10.12 24.46 -6.63
N VAL A 280 10.76 23.79 -7.58
CA VAL A 280 11.01 24.31 -8.94
C VAL A 280 10.15 23.51 -9.91
N GLY A 281 9.48 24.19 -10.83
CA GLY A 281 8.54 23.59 -11.79
C GLY A 281 8.59 24.25 -13.17
N PRO A 282 7.65 23.89 -14.08
CA PRO A 282 7.52 24.49 -15.40
C PRO A 282 7.35 26.02 -15.36
N ASP A 283 7.64 26.67 -16.48
CA ASP A 283 7.48 28.13 -16.67
C ASP A 283 8.29 28.99 -15.68
N ASN A 284 9.46 28.49 -15.25
CA ASN A 284 10.32 29.12 -14.23
C ASN A 284 9.62 29.29 -12.88
N PHE A 285 8.65 28.43 -12.57
CA PHE A 285 8.01 28.43 -11.27
C PHE A 285 9.00 28.06 -10.18
N GLU A 286 9.09 28.90 -9.14
CA GLU A 286 9.93 28.65 -7.97
C GLU A 286 9.23 29.19 -6.72
N GLN A 287 9.03 28.33 -5.72
CA GLN A 287 8.42 28.73 -4.44
C GLN A 287 8.90 27.85 -3.29
N GLU A 288 9.13 28.47 -2.13
CA GLU A 288 9.41 27.73 -0.89
C GLU A 288 8.12 27.07 -0.35
N ILE A 289 8.23 25.79 -0.03
CA ILE A 289 7.16 24.94 0.51
C ILE A 289 7.54 24.51 1.91
N THR A 290 6.60 24.62 2.85
CA THR A 290 6.69 24.05 4.18
C THR A 290 5.71 22.88 4.29
N LEU A 291 6.22 21.69 4.63
CA LEU A 291 5.43 20.51 4.93
C LEU A 291 5.39 20.33 6.45
N ASN A 292 4.20 20.10 7.03
CA ASN A 292 4.03 19.75 8.44
C ASN A 292 4.35 18.25 8.70
N MET A 293 5.39 17.76 8.07
CA MET A 293 5.88 16.39 8.13
C MET A 293 7.39 16.41 8.05
N VAL A 294 8.03 15.43 8.66
CA VAL A 294 9.48 15.36 8.78
C VAL A 294 10.03 14.27 7.84
N GLY A 295 11.23 14.51 7.28
CA GLY A 295 11.97 13.53 6.51
C GLY A 295 12.02 13.83 5.00
N GLN A 296 13.17 13.54 4.38
CA GLN A 296 13.39 13.78 2.95
C GLN A 296 12.39 13.02 2.06
N PHE A 297 11.97 11.81 2.48
CA PHE A 297 10.98 11.02 1.75
C PHE A 297 9.60 11.72 1.66
N THR A 298 9.29 12.65 2.59
CA THR A 298 8.04 13.44 2.51
C THR A 298 8.08 14.42 1.35
N VAL A 299 9.27 14.93 0.99
CA VAL A 299 9.45 15.79 -0.19
C VAL A 299 9.16 15.00 -1.47
N TYR A 300 9.68 13.77 -1.60
CA TYR A 300 9.35 12.91 -2.76
C TYR A 300 7.86 12.62 -2.86
N ASN A 301 7.21 12.30 -1.74
CA ASN A 301 5.77 12.04 -1.73
C ASN A 301 4.96 13.30 -2.09
N ALA A 302 5.38 14.48 -1.60
CA ALA A 302 4.77 15.75 -1.95
C ALA A 302 4.96 16.08 -3.44
N LEU A 303 6.18 15.91 -3.98
CA LEU A 303 6.46 16.13 -5.40
C LEU A 303 5.61 15.23 -6.30
N ALA A 304 5.50 13.93 -5.99
CA ALA A 304 4.64 12.99 -6.70
C ALA A 304 3.17 13.46 -6.72
N THR A 305 2.71 13.94 -5.57
CA THR A 305 1.34 14.47 -5.40
C THR A 305 1.13 15.77 -6.18
N ILE A 306 2.10 16.71 -6.12
CA ILE A 306 2.09 17.96 -6.89
C ILE A 306 1.99 17.67 -8.38
N CYS A 307 2.82 16.75 -8.91
CA CYS A 307 2.77 16.35 -10.31
C CYS A 307 1.38 15.85 -10.73
N ALA A 308 0.75 15.01 -9.89
CA ALA A 308 -0.59 14.48 -10.19
C ALA A 308 -1.64 15.58 -10.18
N CYS A 309 -1.65 16.45 -9.18
CA CYS A 309 -2.56 17.58 -9.09
C CYS A 309 -2.38 18.56 -10.27
N TYR A 310 -1.13 18.82 -10.67
CA TYR A 310 -0.82 19.64 -11.86
C TYR A 310 -1.40 19.03 -13.13
N MET A 311 -1.25 17.71 -13.32
CA MET A 311 -1.84 17.00 -14.47
C MET A 311 -3.37 16.92 -14.43
N LEU A 312 -3.98 17.14 -13.27
CA LEU A 312 -5.43 17.31 -13.11
C LEU A 312 -5.89 18.75 -13.38
N ASN A 313 -5.00 19.64 -13.83
CA ASN A 313 -5.21 21.06 -14.12
C ASN A 313 -5.62 21.90 -12.90
N MET A 314 -5.16 21.52 -11.70
CA MET A 314 -5.28 22.37 -10.52
C MET A 314 -4.28 23.53 -10.61
N LYS A 315 -4.64 24.69 -10.07
CA LYS A 315 -3.73 25.85 -10.02
C LYS A 315 -2.62 25.60 -9.01
N MET A 316 -1.41 26.08 -9.33
CA MET A 316 -0.25 25.85 -8.47
C MET A 316 -0.45 26.44 -7.07
N GLU A 317 -1.08 27.60 -6.94
CA GLU A 317 -1.38 28.22 -5.65
C GLU A 317 -2.27 27.33 -4.77
N GLU A 318 -3.30 26.70 -5.38
CA GLU A 318 -4.19 25.77 -4.67
C GLU A 318 -3.46 24.50 -4.27
N ILE A 319 -2.60 23.95 -5.14
CA ILE A 319 -1.80 22.77 -4.85
C ILE A 319 -0.89 23.04 -3.65
N ILE A 320 -0.17 24.17 -3.64
CA ILE A 320 0.77 24.53 -2.58
C ILE A 320 0.05 24.75 -1.27
N GLU A 321 -1.07 25.49 -1.28
CA GLU A 321 -1.87 25.71 -0.08
C GLU A 321 -2.32 24.38 0.56
N ARG A 322 -2.78 23.43 -0.27
CA ARG A 322 -3.28 22.15 0.22
C ARG A 322 -2.15 21.23 0.67
N ILE A 323 -1.05 21.17 -0.06
CA ILE A 323 0.16 20.40 0.33
C ILE A 323 0.69 20.85 1.68
N SER A 324 0.75 22.15 1.93
CA SER A 324 1.23 22.72 3.19
C SER A 324 0.33 22.39 4.40
N LYS A 325 -0.92 22.01 4.16
CA LYS A 325 -1.88 21.61 5.21
C LYS A 325 -1.85 20.11 5.51
N LEU A 326 -1.20 19.32 4.67
CA LEU A 326 -1.10 17.86 4.86
C LEU A 326 -0.38 17.52 6.17
N ARG A 327 -0.73 16.36 6.70
CA ARG A 327 -0.11 15.75 7.87
C ARG A 327 0.35 14.34 7.52
N SER A 328 1.20 13.77 8.38
CA SER A 328 1.60 12.36 8.22
C SER A 328 0.38 11.44 8.24
N VAL A 329 0.44 10.44 7.37
CA VAL A 329 -0.57 9.37 7.33
C VAL A 329 -0.41 8.48 8.56
N ASN A 330 -1.52 7.97 9.09
CA ASN A 330 -1.53 7.08 10.25
C ASN A 330 -0.49 5.96 10.08
N GLY A 331 0.42 5.84 11.06
CA GLY A 331 1.50 4.86 11.06
C GLY A 331 2.58 5.03 9.97
N ARG A 332 2.71 6.21 9.38
CA ARG A 332 3.74 6.55 8.39
C ARG A 332 4.55 7.74 8.89
N PHE A 333 5.63 7.45 9.62
CA PHE A 333 6.46 8.42 10.32
C PHE A 333 5.59 9.43 11.11
N GLU A 334 4.63 8.88 11.81
CA GLU A 334 3.64 9.64 12.56
C GLU A 334 4.20 10.06 13.91
N LYS A 335 4.24 11.36 14.14
CA LYS A 335 4.67 11.92 15.44
C LYS A 335 3.57 11.76 16.48
N ILE A 336 3.92 11.25 17.65
CA ILE A 336 3.01 11.17 18.81
C ILE A 336 3.22 12.42 19.67
N GLU A 337 2.18 13.23 19.75
CA GLU A 337 2.19 14.42 20.60
C GLU A 337 2.23 14.03 22.09
N ASN A 338 3.13 14.68 22.84
CA ASN A 338 3.32 14.42 24.26
C ASN A 338 3.81 15.67 25.00
N ASN A 339 3.69 15.65 26.34
CA ASN A 339 4.11 16.73 27.23
C ASN A 339 5.50 16.52 27.84
N LYS A 340 6.24 15.47 27.44
CA LYS A 340 7.57 15.12 27.97
C LYS A 340 8.72 15.76 27.20
N ASN A 341 8.43 16.47 26.10
CA ASN A 341 9.43 16.96 25.16
C ASN A 341 10.31 15.82 24.57
N LEU A 342 9.69 14.68 24.30
CA LEU A 342 10.26 13.58 23.52
C LEU A 342 9.77 13.67 22.07
N HIS A 343 10.62 13.27 21.15
CA HIS A 343 10.24 13.11 19.74
C HIS A 343 9.92 11.64 19.49
N VAL A 344 8.65 11.24 19.60
CA VAL A 344 8.23 9.84 19.44
C VAL A 344 7.54 9.67 18.10
N PHE A 345 8.04 8.75 17.28
CA PHE A 345 7.52 8.44 15.95
C PHE A 345 7.11 6.98 15.84
N VAL A 346 5.98 6.73 15.20
CA VAL A 346 5.53 5.39 14.81
C VAL A 346 5.63 5.27 13.30
N ASP A 347 6.21 4.17 12.80
CA ASP A 347 6.36 3.93 11.37
C ASP A 347 6.15 2.46 10.98
N TYR A 348 5.65 2.26 9.78
CA TYR A 348 5.46 0.93 9.16
C TYR A 348 6.76 0.35 8.56
N ALA A 349 7.91 0.92 8.80
CA ALA A 349 9.20 0.46 8.29
C ALA A 349 9.49 -0.99 8.74
N HIS A 350 9.24 -1.95 7.87
CA HIS A 350 9.39 -3.40 8.07
C HIS A 350 10.31 -4.05 7.04
N THR A 351 11.00 -3.24 6.23
CA THR A 351 12.04 -3.64 5.28
C THR A 351 13.34 -2.94 5.62
N PRO A 352 14.51 -3.51 5.22
CA PRO A 352 15.81 -2.88 5.45
C PRO A 352 15.88 -1.44 4.95
N ASP A 353 15.50 -1.21 3.70
CA ASP A 353 15.52 0.12 3.07
C ASP A 353 14.60 1.13 3.78
N ALA A 354 13.37 0.72 4.13
CA ALA A 354 12.45 1.61 4.83
C ALA A 354 13.00 2.01 6.20
N LEU A 355 13.56 1.06 6.96
CA LEU A 355 14.15 1.33 8.27
C LEU A 355 15.38 2.24 8.16
N ASP A 356 16.24 2.01 7.18
CA ASP A 356 17.42 2.83 6.92
C ASP A 356 17.05 4.27 6.56
N ASN A 357 16.09 4.45 5.64
CA ASN A 357 15.62 5.76 5.20
C ASN A 357 14.99 6.57 6.34
N VAL A 358 14.17 5.93 7.17
CA VAL A 358 13.57 6.59 8.34
C VAL A 358 14.63 6.99 9.35
N LEU A 359 15.55 6.10 9.69
CA LEU A 359 16.62 6.38 10.66
C LEU A 359 17.61 7.44 10.15
N LYS A 360 17.97 7.42 8.87
CA LYS A 360 18.79 8.48 8.25
C LYS A 360 18.08 9.83 8.33
N SER A 361 16.78 9.87 8.04
CA SER A 361 15.99 11.10 8.16
C SER A 361 15.96 11.62 9.61
N ILE A 362 15.86 10.72 10.59
CA ILE A 362 15.92 11.10 12.01
C ILE A 362 17.28 11.70 12.35
N LYS A 363 18.38 11.11 11.88
CA LYS A 363 19.75 11.61 12.13
C LYS A 363 19.98 13.05 11.65
N GLU A 364 19.28 13.47 10.60
CA GLU A 364 19.46 14.83 10.06
C GLU A 364 18.88 15.93 10.95
N PHE A 365 17.87 15.62 11.79
CA PHE A 365 17.26 16.62 12.66
C PHE A 365 17.38 16.32 14.16
N ALA A 366 17.62 15.07 14.56
CA ALA A 366 17.72 14.69 15.97
C ALA A 366 18.90 15.39 16.65
N ARG A 367 18.63 16.00 17.81
CA ARG A 367 19.64 16.67 18.66
C ARG A 367 20.02 15.85 19.87
N GLY A 368 19.12 15.01 20.34
CA GLY A 368 19.33 14.05 21.41
C GLY A 368 19.69 12.66 20.90
N LYS A 369 19.61 11.66 21.77
CA LYS A 369 19.83 10.27 21.41
C LYS A 369 18.70 9.70 20.57
N ILE A 370 19.03 8.78 19.68
CA ILE A 370 18.06 8.03 18.89
C ILE A 370 17.89 6.65 19.53
N ILE A 371 16.67 6.32 19.95
CA ILE A 371 16.29 5.02 20.50
C ILE A 371 15.33 4.35 19.51
N THR A 372 15.67 3.16 19.01
CA THR A 372 14.82 2.43 18.07
C THR A 372 14.24 1.18 18.70
N VAL A 373 12.92 1.03 18.62
CA VAL A 373 12.17 -0.18 19.00
C VAL A 373 11.69 -0.84 17.71
N PHE A 374 12.11 -2.07 17.44
CA PHE A 374 11.66 -2.78 16.23
C PHE A 374 11.65 -4.29 16.42
N GLY A 375 10.89 -4.97 15.60
CA GLY A 375 10.86 -6.41 15.43
C GLY A 375 10.62 -6.79 13.98
N CYS A 376 10.67 -8.09 13.68
CA CYS A 376 10.37 -8.63 12.35
C CYS A 376 9.17 -9.58 12.41
N GLY A 377 8.37 -9.59 11.35
CA GLY A 377 7.23 -10.50 11.22
C GLY A 377 7.68 -11.94 10.95
N GLY A 378 6.96 -12.91 11.56
CA GLY A 378 7.09 -14.33 11.24
C GLY A 378 6.42 -14.70 9.92
N ASN A 379 6.80 -15.86 9.35
CA ASN A 379 6.36 -16.35 8.04
C ASN A 379 6.59 -15.31 6.92
N ARG A 380 7.74 -14.65 6.98
CA ARG A 380 8.25 -13.66 6.02
C ARG A 380 9.71 -13.97 5.72
N GLU A 381 10.30 -13.25 4.75
CA GLU A 381 11.72 -13.34 4.38
C GLU A 381 12.62 -13.24 5.62
N LYS A 382 13.41 -14.29 5.86
CA LYS A 382 14.31 -14.36 7.03
C LYS A 382 15.59 -13.58 6.79
N GLU A 383 16.04 -13.52 5.55
CA GLU A 383 17.28 -12.90 5.11
C GLU A 383 17.35 -11.41 5.47
N LYS A 384 16.21 -10.73 5.54
CA LYS A 384 16.15 -9.32 5.92
C LYS A 384 16.35 -9.07 7.42
N ARG A 385 16.13 -10.08 8.28
CA ARG A 385 16.18 -9.95 9.75
C ARG A 385 17.51 -9.46 10.26
N PRO A 386 18.65 -10.11 9.91
CA PRO A 386 19.97 -9.63 10.33
C PRO A 386 20.32 -8.27 9.72
N ILE A 387 19.92 -8.01 8.48
CA ILE A 387 20.17 -6.72 7.83
C ILE A 387 19.47 -5.58 8.58
N MET A 388 18.21 -5.77 8.99
CA MET A 388 17.47 -4.80 9.79
C MET A 388 18.09 -4.61 11.17
N GLY A 389 18.58 -5.68 11.82
CA GLY A 389 19.32 -5.61 13.06
C GLY A 389 20.55 -4.71 12.97
N ASN A 390 21.36 -4.93 11.95
CA ASN A 390 22.55 -4.12 11.68
C ASN A 390 22.20 -2.65 11.40
N ILE A 391 21.20 -2.39 10.56
CA ILE A 391 20.74 -1.02 10.24
C ILE A 391 20.26 -0.29 11.49
N ALA A 392 19.44 -0.93 12.32
CA ALA A 392 18.93 -0.33 13.55
C ALA A 392 20.09 0.02 14.49
N GLN A 393 21.02 -0.90 14.73
CA GLN A 393 22.15 -0.66 15.64
C GLN A 393 23.12 0.40 15.14
N GLN A 394 23.38 0.46 13.82
CA GLN A 394 24.29 1.46 13.25
C GLN A 394 23.70 2.87 13.20
N ASN A 395 22.39 2.97 13.12
CA ASN A 395 21.70 4.25 12.96
C ASN A 395 21.05 4.75 14.24
N SER A 396 21.16 4.02 15.36
CA SER A 396 20.62 4.41 16.66
C SER A 396 21.68 4.42 17.74
N ASP A 397 21.53 5.30 18.74
CA ASP A 397 22.34 5.27 19.96
C ASP A 397 21.98 4.07 20.83
N PHE A 398 20.71 3.64 20.78
CA PHE A 398 20.24 2.47 21.48
C PHE A 398 19.13 1.73 20.71
N THR A 399 19.18 0.41 20.65
CA THR A 399 18.23 -0.43 19.92
C THR A 399 17.54 -1.40 20.87
N ILE A 400 16.21 -1.48 20.84
CA ILE A 400 15.42 -2.46 21.57
C ILE A 400 14.79 -3.40 20.54
N ILE A 401 15.22 -4.68 20.60
CA ILE A 401 14.72 -5.73 19.71
C ILE A 401 13.54 -6.41 20.40
N THR A 402 12.41 -6.50 19.71
CA THR A 402 11.16 -7.00 20.27
C THR A 402 10.37 -7.87 19.28
N SER A 403 9.23 -8.39 19.71
CA SER A 403 8.29 -9.09 18.84
C SER A 403 7.50 -8.10 17.98
N ASP A 404 7.17 -8.53 16.76
CA ASP A 404 6.20 -7.89 15.86
C ASP A 404 4.95 -8.79 15.77
N ASN A 405 4.58 -9.28 14.61
CA ASN A 405 3.59 -10.32 14.37
C ASN A 405 4.30 -11.67 14.20
N PRO A 406 4.53 -12.48 15.23
CA PRO A 406 5.29 -13.73 15.09
C PRO A 406 4.54 -14.77 14.26
N ARG A 407 3.22 -14.68 14.13
CA ARG A 407 2.37 -15.64 13.43
C ARG A 407 2.63 -17.07 13.93
N TYR A 408 3.07 -17.98 13.07
CA TYR A 408 3.36 -19.37 13.45
C TYR A 408 4.84 -19.64 13.80
N GLU A 409 5.71 -18.61 13.77
CA GLU A 409 7.08 -18.74 14.24
C GLU A 409 7.19 -18.38 15.73
N GLU A 410 8.16 -18.99 16.42
CA GLU A 410 8.45 -18.64 17.81
C GLU A 410 9.16 -17.28 17.87
N PRO A 411 8.70 -16.31 18.68
CA PRO A 411 9.26 -14.96 18.75
C PRO A 411 10.78 -14.95 19.00
N LYS A 412 11.26 -15.86 19.86
CA LYS A 412 12.69 -15.97 20.18
C LYS A 412 13.56 -16.39 19.00
N GLU A 413 13.05 -17.22 18.10
CA GLU A 413 13.79 -17.58 16.88
C GLU A 413 13.87 -16.41 15.90
N ILE A 414 12.80 -15.61 15.78
CA ILE A 414 12.82 -14.38 14.98
C ILE A 414 13.84 -13.38 15.53
N ILE A 415 13.86 -13.19 16.85
CA ILE A 415 14.82 -12.32 17.54
C ILE A 415 16.25 -12.83 17.35
N LYS A 416 16.46 -14.14 17.39
CA LYS A 416 17.77 -14.77 17.16
C LYS A 416 18.29 -14.47 15.73
N ASP A 417 17.44 -14.56 14.71
CA ASP A 417 17.81 -14.20 13.34
C ASP A 417 18.20 -12.70 13.24
N ILE A 418 17.50 -11.82 13.96
CA ILE A 418 17.85 -10.38 14.02
C ILE A 418 19.23 -10.18 14.65
N LEU A 419 19.53 -10.95 15.72
CA LEU A 419 20.79 -10.86 16.45
C LEU A 419 22.01 -11.32 15.64
N GLU A 420 21.84 -12.03 14.54
CA GLU A 420 22.94 -12.36 13.63
C GLU A 420 23.54 -11.12 12.96
N GLY A 421 22.77 -10.03 12.85
CA GLY A 421 23.24 -8.74 12.32
C GLY A 421 23.73 -7.76 13.38
N ILE A 422 23.63 -8.08 14.66
CA ILE A 422 24.01 -7.21 15.77
C ILE A 422 25.47 -7.42 16.17
N ASP A 423 26.23 -6.35 16.26
CA ASP A 423 27.57 -6.36 16.88
C ASP A 423 27.43 -6.46 18.40
N ARG A 424 27.61 -7.67 18.90
CA ARG A 424 27.46 -7.99 20.33
C ARG A 424 28.56 -7.40 21.22
N SER A 425 29.61 -6.82 20.66
CA SER A 425 30.65 -6.13 21.41
C SER A 425 30.23 -4.75 21.90
N LYS A 426 29.10 -4.22 21.37
CA LYS A 426 28.55 -2.92 21.72
C LYS A 426 27.42 -3.07 22.73
N ASP A 427 27.46 -2.27 23.79
CA ASP A 427 26.42 -2.22 24.84
C ASP A 427 25.26 -1.27 24.46
N ASN A 428 24.92 -1.18 23.17
CA ASN A 428 23.91 -0.25 22.67
C ASN A 428 22.65 -0.97 22.15
N TYR A 429 22.35 -2.15 22.66
CA TYR A 429 21.11 -2.84 22.37
C TYR A 429 20.60 -3.63 23.59
N MET A 430 19.32 -3.98 23.55
CA MET A 430 18.71 -4.93 24.46
C MET A 430 17.58 -5.71 23.78
N ILE A 431 17.15 -6.79 24.42
CA ILE A 431 16.08 -7.66 23.96
C ILE A 431 14.96 -7.63 24.99
N ILE A 432 13.76 -7.28 24.53
CA ILE A 432 12.54 -7.36 25.32
C ILE A 432 11.47 -7.97 24.40
N GLU A 433 11.12 -9.23 24.63
CA GLU A 433 10.19 -9.96 23.75
C GLU A 433 8.81 -9.30 23.72
N ASP A 434 8.28 -8.90 24.88
CA ASP A 434 7.02 -8.18 24.99
C ASP A 434 7.14 -6.76 24.41
N ARG A 435 6.38 -6.47 23.34
CA ARG A 435 6.48 -5.20 22.63
C ARG A 435 6.00 -4.02 23.46
N LYS A 436 5.00 -4.19 24.32
CA LYS A 436 4.53 -3.13 25.22
C LYS A 436 5.60 -2.74 26.23
N GLU A 437 6.26 -3.74 26.84
CA GLU A 437 7.35 -3.49 27.77
C GLU A 437 8.59 -2.92 27.03
N ALA A 438 8.84 -3.30 25.78
CA ALA A 438 9.88 -2.70 24.94
C ALA A 438 9.66 -1.21 24.69
N ILE A 439 8.42 -0.83 24.34
CA ILE A 439 8.03 0.58 24.15
C ILE A 439 8.17 1.36 25.47
N LYS A 440 7.72 0.77 26.59
CA LYS A 440 7.83 1.36 27.92
C LYS A 440 9.28 1.60 28.32
N GLU A 441 10.15 0.63 28.10
CA GLU A 441 11.58 0.78 28.39
C GLU A 441 12.23 1.87 27.54
N ALA A 442 11.88 1.96 26.24
CA ALA A 442 12.37 3.03 25.37
C ALA A 442 11.98 4.42 25.91
N ILE A 443 10.71 4.60 26.28
CA ILE A 443 10.20 5.86 26.82
C ILE A 443 10.81 6.19 28.19
N THR A 444 11.02 5.19 29.04
CA THR A 444 11.61 5.37 30.37
C THR A 444 13.09 5.74 30.31
N LYS A 445 13.84 5.17 29.35
CA LYS A 445 15.26 5.47 29.14
C LYS A 445 15.49 6.83 28.50
N ALA A 446 14.53 7.32 27.71
CA ALA A 446 14.67 8.55 26.95
C ALA A 446 14.72 9.79 27.87
N LYS A 447 15.55 10.74 27.49
CA LYS A 447 15.67 12.04 28.12
C LYS A 447 15.01 13.12 27.24
N LYS A 448 14.69 14.26 27.83
CA LYS A 448 14.17 15.41 27.08
C LYS A 448 15.04 15.72 25.85
N GLY A 449 14.41 15.80 24.69
CA GLY A 449 15.07 16.04 23.39
C GLY A 449 15.54 14.78 22.68
N ASP A 450 15.40 13.59 23.30
CA ASP A 450 15.69 12.32 22.61
C ASP A 450 14.57 11.97 21.62
N THR A 451 14.95 11.21 20.59
CA THR A 451 14.03 10.71 19.56
C THR A 451 13.84 9.21 19.71
N ILE A 452 12.60 8.78 19.76
CA ILE A 452 12.21 7.35 19.78
C ILE A 452 11.52 7.02 18.47
N LEU A 453 12.01 5.99 17.79
CA LEU A 453 11.35 5.36 16.65
C LEU A 453 10.77 4.01 17.06
N ILE A 454 9.46 3.84 16.90
CA ILE A 454 8.76 2.56 17.04
C ILE A 454 8.43 2.08 15.64
N ALA A 455 9.17 1.08 15.14
CA ALA A 455 9.10 0.63 13.75
C ALA A 455 8.50 -0.77 13.60
N GLY A 456 7.89 -1.02 12.45
CA GLY A 456 7.38 -2.31 11.99
C GLY A 456 5.87 -2.35 11.77
N LYS A 457 5.09 -1.97 12.78
CA LYS A 457 3.62 -2.12 12.76
C LYS A 457 2.89 -0.89 12.16
N GLY A 458 3.40 0.29 12.40
CA GLY A 458 2.78 1.52 11.87
C GLY A 458 1.31 1.66 12.28
N HIS A 459 0.41 1.56 11.30
CA HIS A 459 -1.05 1.68 11.46
C HIS A 459 -1.74 0.39 11.92
N GLU A 460 -1.02 -0.74 12.05
CA GLU A 460 -1.60 -2.00 12.52
C GLU A 460 -2.04 -1.87 13.97
N ASN A 461 -3.30 -2.16 14.23
CA ASN A 461 -3.93 -2.12 15.55
C ASN A 461 -4.08 -3.51 16.18
N TYR A 462 -3.32 -4.50 15.71
CA TYR A 462 -3.35 -5.88 16.17
C TYR A 462 -1.98 -6.51 16.23
N GLN A 463 -1.84 -7.60 16.99
CA GLN A 463 -0.71 -8.53 16.94
C GLN A 463 -1.23 -9.94 16.64
N ILE A 464 -0.57 -10.65 15.71
CA ILE A 464 -0.94 -12.02 15.31
C ILE A 464 0.02 -13.00 15.97
N ILE A 465 -0.52 -13.87 16.83
CA ILE A 465 0.21 -14.96 17.49
C ILE A 465 -0.51 -16.27 17.18
N LYS A 466 0.04 -17.09 16.31
CA LYS A 466 -0.60 -18.31 15.76
C LYS A 466 -1.96 -17.95 15.12
N ASP A 467 -3.04 -18.51 15.65
CA ASP A 467 -4.42 -18.28 15.18
C ASP A 467 -5.12 -17.13 15.93
N GLU A 468 -4.46 -16.55 16.94
CA GLU A 468 -5.02 -15.46 17.73
C GLU A 468 -4.64 -14.09 17.17
N ILE A 469 -5.61 -13.19 17.15
CA ILE A 469 -5.43 -11.78 16.83
C ILE A 469 -5.76 -11.00 18.10
N ILE A 470 -4.75 -10.31 18.64
CA ILE A 470 -4.87 -9.51 19.86
C ILE A 470 -4.85 -8.03 19.48
N ASP A 471 -5.66 -7.21 20.14
CA ASP A 471 -5.62 -5.76 19.98
C ASP A 471 -4.28 -5.22 20.46
N PHE A 472 -3.58 -4.50 19.59
CA PHE A 472 -2.26 -3.94 19.86
C PHE A 472 -1.96 -2.78 18.92
N ASP A 473 -1.89 -1.57 19.45
CA ASP A 473 -1.61 -0.35 18.70
C ASP A 473 -0.41 0.38 19.31
N ASP A 474 0.70 0.47 18.57
CA ASP A 474 1.95 1.11 19.02
C ASP A 474 1.73 2.55 19.49
N LYS A 475 0.90 3.30 18.77
CA LYS A 475 0.63 4.73 19.06
C LYS A 475 -0.16 4.90 20.35
N ILE A 476 -1.23 4.10 20.53
CA ILE A 476 -2.06 4.15 21.74
C ILE A 476 -1.23 3.76 22.95
N ILE A 477 -0.49 2.66 22.84
CA ILE A 477 0.38 2.15 23.92
C ILE A 477 1.44 3.18 24.30
N ALA A 478 2.15 3.74 23.31
CA ALA A 478 3.18 4.74 23.59
C ALA A 478 2.60 5.99 24.27
N LYS A 479 1.42 6.45 23.82
CA LYS A 479 0.73 7.59 24.41
C LYS A 479 0.30 7.32 25.85
N GLU A 480 -0.34 6.19 26.11
CA GLU A 480 -0.74 5.79 27.47
C GLU A 480 0.45 5.72 28.43
N ILE A 481 1.58 5.17 27.97
CA ILE A 481 2.80 5.08 28.77
C ILE A 481 3.33 6.49 29.08
N MET A 482 3.41 7.37 28.08
CA MET A 482 3.87 8.74 28.28
C MET A 482 2.97 9.55 29.23
N ASP A 483 1.67 9.34 29.16
CA ASP A 483 0.70 10.03 30.01
C ASP A 483 0.75 9.53 31.48
N ASN A 484 1.11 8.24 31.69
CA ASN A 484 1.15 7.61 33.02
C ASN A 484 2.52 7.63 33.72
N ILE A 485 3.61 7.92 33.03
CA ILE A 485 4.92 8.10 33.68
C ILE A 485 4.89 9.44 34.42
N GLU A 486 4.95 9.40 35.74
CA GLU A 486 5.09 10.62 36.60
C GLU A 486 6.35 11.40 36.21
N LYS A 487 6.28 12.72 36.38
CA LYS A 487 7.33 13.68 36.02
C LYS A 487 8.59 13.52 36.88
#